data_f47f41bb0982e7598eeac131515c9b66
#
_entry.id   f47f41bb0982e7598eeac131515c9b66
#
_cell.length_a   1.000
_cell.length_b   1.000
_cell.length_c   1.000
_cell.angle_alpha   90.00
_cell.angle_beta   90.00
_cell.angle_gamma   90.00
#
_symmetry.space_group_name_H-M   'P 1'
#
loop_
_entity.id
_entity.type
_entity.pdbx_description
1 polymer ?
#
loop_
_entity_poly.entity_id
_entity_poly.type
_entity_poly.pdbx_seq_one_letter_code
_entity_poly.pdbx_strand_id
1 'polypeptide(L)'
;MHILTKKIAFPNTNQSNEDGLLAFGGDLSTERLLLAYKSGIFPWFNPGDPIVWYAPNDRMVLFPNEIKISKSMRKIIKNKKFAITFNQNFEAVISHCKNTYRKGQDGTWITNEMKQAYIKLHKLGVAKSVEVWLDNELVGGLYGIDLKTQNIPVFCGESMFSLVSNASKTAFIFLANKLEKENYKLIDCQVYNEHLSSLGAREITKTQFEKYLY
;
A
#
# COMPACT_ATOMS: atom_id res chain seq x y z
N MET A 1 -0.56 8.26 -24.50
CA MET A 1 -1.25 8.59 -23.24
C MET A 1 -2.70 8.15 -23.38
N HIS A 2 -3.22 7.35 -22.45
CA HIS A 2 -4.53 6.72 -22.58
C HIS A 2 -5.57 7.44 -21.71
N ILE A 3 -6.79 7.62 -22.26
CA ILE A 3 -7.93 8.16 -21.51
C ILE A 3 -8.90 7.01 -21.25
N LEU A 4 -9.16 6.73 -19.97
CA LEU A 4 -10.11 5.69 -19.60
C LEU A 4 -11.56 6.19 -19.76
N THR A 5 -12.41 5.32 -20.27
CA THR A 5 -13.85 5.54 -20.41
C THR A 5 -14.63 4.84 -19.31
N LYS A 6 -15.96 4.78 -19.42
CA LYS A 6 -16.82 3.99 -18.51
C LYS A 6 -16.55 2.47 -18.58
N LYS A 7 -15.96 1.97 -19.68
CA LYS A 7 -15.59 0.56 -19.82
C LYS A 7 -14.52 0.21 -18.78
N ILE A 8 -14.72 -0.87 -18.01
CA ILE A 8 -13.76 -1.37 -17.03
C ILE A 8 -12.64 -2.11 -17.78
N ALA A 9 -11.63 -1.38 -18.18
CA ALA A 9 -10.45 -1.90 -18.88
C ALA A 9 -9.27 -0.95 -18.67
N PHE A 10 -8.05 -1.49 -18.77
CA PHE A 10 -6.80 -0.74 -18.79
C PHE A 10 -6.00 -1.08 -20.05
N PRO A 11 -5.15 -0.15 -20.54
CA PRO A 11 -4.15 -0.47 -21.54
C PRO A 11 -3.12 -1.45 -20.93
N ASN A 12 -2.33 -2.08 -21.81
CA ASN A 12 -1.22 -2.92 -21.37
C ASN A 12 -0.21 -2.10 -20.56
N THR A 13 0.28 -2.64 -19.44
CA THR A 13 1.23 -1.99 -18.52
C THR A 13 2.54 -1.57 -19.23
N ASN A 14 2.94 -2.27 -20.29
CA ASN A 14 4.10 -1.91 -21.12
C ASN A 14 3.94 -0.60 -21.89
N GLN A 15 2.74 0.00 -21.90
CA GLN A 15 2.46 1.30 -22.54
C GLN A 15 2.59 2.47 -21.55
N SER A 16 3.02 2.23 -20.31
CA SER A 16 3.38 3.31 -19.39
C SER A 16 4.62 4.06 -19.92
N ASN A 17 4.68 5.37 -19.64
CA ASN A 17 5.87 6.17 -19.95
C ASN A 17 7.03 5.87 -18.97
N GLU A 18 8.15 6.59 -19.12
CA GLU A 18 9.34 6.43 -18.26
C GLU A 18 9.04 6.67 -16.77
N ASP A 19 8.12 7.60 -16.46
CA ASP A 19 7.68 7.89 -15.10
C ASP A 19 6.66 6.87 -14.55
N GLY A 20 6.29 5.87 -15.36
CA GLY A 20 5.30 4.85 -15.00
C GLY A 20 3.85 5.29 -15.20
N LEU A 21 3.59 6.47 -15.77
CA LEU A 21 2.24 6.95 -16.02
C LEU A 21 1.62 6.16 -17.16
N LEU A 22 0.43 5.58 -16.92
CA LEU A 22 -0.26 4.70 -17.87
C LEU A 22 -1.51 5.32 -18.46
N ALA A 23 -2.39 5.89 -17.65
CA ALA A 23 -3.69 6.37 -18.10
C ALA A 23 -4.27 7.46 -17.19
N PHE A 24 -5.27 8.19 -17.73
CA PHE A 24 -6.06 9.20 -17.01
C PHE A 24 -7.55 8.86 -17.02
N GLY A 25 -8.28 9.37 -16.03
CA GLY A 25 -9.74 9.30 -15.95
C GLY A 25 -10.26 7.95 -15.46
N GLY A 26 -11.44 7.57 -15.94
CA GLY A 26 -12.18 6.45 -15.37
C GLY A 26 -12.84 6.83 -14.04
N ASP A 27 -12.92 5.89 -13.12
CA ASP A 27 -13.58 6.03 -11.81
C ASP A 27 -12.84 5.20 -10.74
N LEU A 28 -13.23 5.35 -9.47
CA LEU A 28 -12.73 4.55 -8.34
C LEU A 28 -13.72 3.44 -7.95
N SER A 29 -14.46 2.88 -8.91
CA SER A 29 -15.34 1.74 -8.67
C SER A 29 -14.54 0.53 -8.14
N THR A 30 -15.22 -0.29 -7.35
CA THR A 30 -14.64 -1.53 -6.81
C THR A 30 -14.05 -2.40 -7.93
N GLU A 31 -14.79 -2.55 -9.02
CA GLU A 31 -14.42 -3.38 -10.16
C GLU A 31 -13.15 -2.86 -10.84
N ARG A 32 -13.06 -1.53 -11.06
CA ARG A 32 -11.87 -0.91 -11.67
C ARG A 32 -10.66 -0.98 -10.74
N LEU A 33 -10.82 -0.69 -9.46
CA LEU A 33 -9.72 -0.80 -8.48
C LEU A 33 -9.19 -2.24 -8.41
N LEU A 34 -10.07 -3.23 -8.32
CA LEU A 34 -9.67 -4.64 -8.30
C LEU A 34 -8.93 -5.05 -9.59
N LEU A 35 -9.44 -4.62 -10.75
CA LEU A 35 -8.78 -4.87 -12.02
C LEU A 35 -7.39 -4.20 -12.06
N ALA A 36 -7.29 -2.95 -11.61
CA ALA A 36 -6.03 -2.21 -11.56
C ALA A 36 -4.98 -2.97 -10.75
N TYR A 37 -5.28 -3.27 -9.48
CA TYR A 37 -4.32 -3.96 -8.61
C TYR A 37 -3.92 -5.33 -9.14
N LYS A 38 -4.88 -6.11 -9.65
CA LYS A 38 -4.59 -7.41 -10.28
C LYS A 38 -3.68 -7.29 -11.51
N SER A 39 -3.69 -6.14 -12.16
CA SER A 39 -2.85 -5.84 -13.33
C SER A 39 -1.55 -5.09 -12.97
N GLY A 40 -1.22 -4.93 -11.69
CA GLY A 40 -0.05 -4.18 -11.26
C GLY A 40 -0.17 -2.67 -11.43
N ILE A 41 -1.40 -2.17 -11.56
CA ILE A 41 -1.73 -0.75 -11.74
C ILE A 41 -2.27 -0.19 -10.44
N PHE A 42 -1.94 1.06 -10.11
CA PHE A 42 -2.48 1.75 -8.94
C PHE A 42 -2.82 3.22 -9.26
N PRO A 43 -3.82 3.81 -8.57
CA PRO A 43 -4.16 5.21 -8.70
C PRO A 43 -3.25 6.08 -7.83
N TRP A 44 -2.77 7.20 -8.39
CA TRP A 44 -2.04 8.21 -7.64
C TRP A 44 -2.24 9.58 -8.28
N PHE A 45 -2.91 10.50 -7.60
CA PHE A 45 -3.27 11.82 -8.11
C PHE A 45 -3.56 12.80 -6.96
N ASN A 46 -3.44 14.11 -7.20
CA ASN A 46 -3.73 15.11 -6.19
C ASN A 46 -5.21 15.52 -6.19
N PRO A 47 -5.72 16.09 -5.09
CA PRO A 47 -7.05 16.67 -5.06
C PRO A 47 -7.24 17.72 -6.17
N GLY A 48 -8.31 17.59 -6.95
CA GLY A 48 -8.61 18.46 -8.08
C GLY A 48 -8.04 17.99 -9.43
N ASP A 49 -7.08 17.07 -9.42
CA ASP A 49 -6.58 16.46 -10.65
C ASP A 49 -7.51 15.35 -11.15
N PRO A 50 -7.50 15.03 -12.46
CA PRO A 50 -8.08 13.80 -12.96
C PRO A 50 -7.47 12.59 -12.26
N ILE A 51 -8.21 11.47 -12.16
CA ILE A 51 -7.64 10.21 -11.69
C ILE A 51 -6.50 9.81 -12.62
N VAL A 52 -5.34 9.53 -12.05
CA VAL A 52 -4.14 9.09 -12.77
C VAL A 52 -3.76 7.69 -12.32
N TRP A 53 -3.42 6.83 -13.29
CA TRP A 53 -3.08 5.43 -13.09
C TRP A 53 -1.64 5.17 -13.50
N TYR A 54 -0.91 4.48 -12.63
CA TYR A 54 0.52 4.20 -12.80
C TYR A 54 0.81 2.71 -12.88
N ALA A 55 1.82 2.37 -13.67
CA ALA A 55 2.46 1.06 -13.74
C ALA A 55 3.97 1.26 -13.97
N PRO A 56 4.78 1.58 -12.94
CA PRO A 56 6.21 1.88 -13.07
C PRO A 56 7.02 0.71 -13.63
N ASN A 57 8.12 1.02 -14.32
CA ASN A 57 9.06 0.02 -14.87
C ASN A 57 9.88 -0.66 -13.77
N ASP A 58 10.23 0.11 -12.72
CA ASP A 58 10.85 -0.41 -11.51
C ASP A 58 9.81 -0.41 -10.39
N ARG A 59 9.60 -1.57 -9.77
CA ARG A 59 8.62 -1.76 -8.72
C ARG A 59 9.31 -1.99 -7.39
N MET A 60 9.09 -1.11 -6.42
CA MET A 60 9.60 -1.34 -5.08
C MET A 60 8.78 -2.41 -4.36
N VAL A 61 9.45 -3.42 -3.83
CA VAL A 61 8.82 -4.55 -3.15
C VAL A 61 9.58 -4.95 -1.90
N LEU A 62 8.88 -5.53 -0.91
CA LEU A 62 9.49 -6.27 0.18
C LEU A 62 9.09 -7.75 0.08
N PHE A 63 10.08 -8.63 0.16
CA PHE A 63 9.82 -10.05 0.42
C PHE A 63 9.67 -10.23 1.94
N PRO A 64 8.52 -10.72 2.44
CA PRO A 64 8.24 -10.72 3.89
C PRO A 64 9.32 -11.37 4.74
N ASN A 65 9.93 -12.44 4.26
CA ASN A 65 11.04 -13.15 4.92
C ASN A 65 12.38 -12.39 4.91
N GLU A 66 12.49 -11.28 4.18
CA GLU A 66 13.69 -10.46 4.07
C GLU A 66 13.60 -9.16 4.89
N ILE A 67 12.55 -8.99 5.72
CA ILE A 67 12.39 -7.76 6.51
C ILE A 67 13.56 -7.52 7.44
N LYS A 68 14.15 -6.34 7.37
CA LYS A 68 15.29 -5.93 8.23
C LYS A 68 14.76 -5.31 9.51
N ILE A 69 15.04 -5.96 10.64
CA ILE A 69 14.66 -5.47 11.97
C ILE A 69 15.91 -5.03 12.71
N SER A 70 16.07 -3.72 12.91
CA SER A 70 17.22 -3.15 13.63
C SER A 70 17.27 -3.58 15.10
N LYS A 71 18.44 -3.48 15.75
CA LYS A 71 18.60 -3.79 17.18
C LYS A 71 17.64 -2.97 18.06
N SER A 72 17.43 -1.69 17.75
CA SER A 72 16.50 -0.80 18.45
C SER A 72 15.04 -1.25 18.30
N MET A 73 14.62 -1.63 17.08
CA MET A 73 13.28 -2.15 16.85
C MET A 73 13.02 -3.47 17.56
N ARG A 74 14.01 -4.39 17.57
CA ARG A 74 13.91 -5.64 18.34
C ARG A 74 13.67 -5.38 19.83
N LYS A 75 14.34 -4.36 20.42
CA LYS A 75 14.12 -3.97 21.82
C LYS A 75 12.70 -3.43 22.04
N ILE A 76 12.18 -2.58 21.14
CA ILE A 76 10.82 -2.04 21.21
C ILE A 76 9.78 -3.16 21.19
N ILE A 77 9.93 -4.10 20.24
CA ILE A 77 9.02 -5.26 20.09
C ILE A 77 9.10 -6.17 21.31
N LYS A 78 10.31 -6.49 21.79
CA LYS A 78 10.52 -7.34 22.97
C LYS A 78 9.88 -6.73 24.23
N ASN A 79 9.99 -5.42 24.39
CA ASN A 79 9.42 -4.70 25.53
C ASN A 79 7.90 -4.47 25.41
N LYS A 80 7.27 -4.96 24.32
CA LYS A 80 5.82 -4.82 24.08
C LYS A 80 5.33 -3.37 24.22
N LYS A 81 6.14 -2.40 23.75
CA LYS A 81 5.81 -0.97 23.84
C LYS A 81 4.45 -0.64 23.24
N PHE A 82 4.07 -1.35 22.17
CA PHE A 82 2.86 -1.12 21.40
C PHE A 82 1.98 -2.38 21.42
N ALA A 83 0.66 -2.20 21.52
CA ALA A 83 -0.31 -3.22 21.16
C ALA A 83 -0.61 -3.14 19.65
N ILE A 84 -0.82 -4.30 19.02
CA ILE A 84 -1.04 -4.40 17.57
C ILE A 84 -2.35 -5.12 17.31
N THR A 85 -3.18 -4.53 16.46
CA THR A 85 -4.40 -5.15 15.95
C THR A 85 -4.41 -5.17 14.42
N PHE A 86 -5.33 -5.96 13.86
CA PHE A 86 -5.52 -6.06 12.42
C PHE A 86 -7.00 -5.90 12.10
N ASN A 87 -7.32 -5.00 11.17
CA ASN A 87 -8.68 -4.78 10.64
C ASN A 87 -9.71 -4.37 11.70
N GLN A 88 -9.32 -3.78 12.80
CA GLN A 88 -10.25 -3.35 13.85
C GLN A 88 -10.70 -1.90 13.69
N ASN A 89 -9.88 -1.05 13.08
CA ASN A 89 -10.22 0.36 12.93
C ASN A 89 -9.67 0.96 11.60
N PHE A 90 -10.05 0.33 10.49
CA PHE A 90 -9.61 0.73 9.14
C PHE A 90 -9.90 2.20 8.84
N GLU A 91 -11.11 2.69 9.21
CA GLU A 91 -11.52 4.06 8.92
C GLU A 91 -10.66 5.10 9.67
N ALA A 92 -10.24 4.80 10.90
CA ALA A 92 -9.31 5.66 11.62
C ALA A 92 -7.92 5.63 10.97
N VAL A 93 -7.41 4.44 10.60
CA VAL A 93 -6.10 4.30 9.95
C VAL A 93 -6.04 5.11 8.66
N ILE A 94 -6.99 4.93 7.72
CA ILE A 94 -6.97 5.68 6.45
C ILE A 94 -7.17 7.18 6.68
N SER A 95 -7.94 7.59 7.69
CA SER A 95 -8.11 9.00 8.05
C SER A 95 -6.81 9.61 8.56
N HIS A 96 -6.07 8.92 9.42
CA HIS A 96 -4.74 9.36 9.86
C HIS A 96 -3.74 9.42 8.71
N CYS A 97 -3.73 8.41 7.82
CA CYS A 97 -2.88 8.42 6.62
C CYS A 97 -3.17 9.63 5.73
N LYS A 98 -4.46 9.98 5.55
CA LYS A 98 -4.89 11.15 4.80
C LYS A 98 -4.39 12.46 5.42
N ASN A 99 -4.47 12.59 6.75
CA ASN A 99 -4.18 13.83 7.47
C ASN A 99 -2.72 13.97 7.89
N THR A 100 -1.89 12.95 7.65
CA THR A 100 -0.47 12.99 8.01
C THR A 100 0.29 13.92 7.09
N TYR A 101 0.91 14.96 7.67
CA TYR A 101 1.85 15.82 6.94
C TYR A 101 3.08 15.02 6.48
N ARG A 102 3.45 15.20 5.22
CA ARG A 102 4.66 14.63 4.64
C ARG A 102 5.53 15.74 4.08
N LYS A 103 6.78 15.83 4.59
CA LYS A 103 7.74 16.83 4.11
C LYS A 103 7.95 16.67 2.60
N GLY A 104 7.79 17.76 1.86
CA GLY A 104 7.94 17.78 0.40
C GLY A 104 6.70 17.37 -0.39
N GLN A 105 5.54 17.21 0.28
CA GLN A 105 4.25 17.01 -0.39
C GLN A 105 3.28 18.12 0.05
N ASP A 106 2.73 18.85 -0.91
CA ASP A 106 1.67 19.84 -0.68
C ASP A 106 0.31 19.14 -0.59
N GLY A 107 0.01 18.58 0.60
CA GLY A 107 -1.25 17.89 0.86
C GLY A 107 -1.14 16.36 0.82
N THR A 108 -2.24 15.71 0.53
CA THR A 108 -2.36 14.25 0.48
C THR A 108 -2.99 13.81 -0.84
N TRP A 109 -2.49 12.71 -1.38
CA TRP A 109 -3.11 12.05 -2.54
C TRP A 109 -4.38 11.24 -2.16
N ILE A 110 -4.64 11.04 -0.86
CA ILE A 110 -5.84 10.34 -0.39
C ILE A 110 -7.01 11.33 -0.36
N THR A 111 -7.71 11.49 -1.48
CA THR A 111 -8.92 12.32 -1.56
C THR A 111 -10.08 11.74 -0.74
N ASN A 112 -11.18 12.47 -0.59
CA ASN A 112 -12.37 11.94 0.07
C ASN A 112 -12.97 10.77 -0.70
N GLU A 113 -13.01 10.87 -2.03
CA GLU A 113 -13.51 9.83 -2.93
C GLU A 113 -12.65 8.57 -2.81
N MET A 114 -11.33 8.72 -2.79
CA MET A 114 -10.41 7.62 -2.60
C MET A 114 -10.61 6.96 -1.23
N LYS A 115 -10.71 7.74 -0.16
CA LYS A 115 -10.99 7.21 1.19
C LYS A 115 -12.27 6.38 1.18
N GLN A 116 -13.37 6.87 0.59
CA GLN A 116 -14.63 6.14 0.53
C GLN A 116 -14.53 4.85 -0.30
N ALA A 117 -13.81 4.89 -1.43
CA ALA A 117 -13.57 3.71 -2.26
C ALA A 117 -12.81 2.61 -1.48
N TYR A 118 -11.77 2.97 -0.73
CA TYR A 118 -11.01 2.01 0.09
C TYR A 118 -11.79 1.50 1.32
N ILE A 119 -12.65 2.33 1.94
CA ILE A 119 -13.56 1.85 2.98
C ILE A 119 -14.53 0.81 2.40
N LYS A 120 -15.04 1.03 1.18
CA LYS A 120 -15.87 0.03 0.49
C LYS A 120 -15.11 -1.27 0.23
N LEU A 121 -13.86 -1.20 -0.24
CA LEU A 121 -13.00 -2.37 -0.40
C LEU A 121 -12.73 -3.08 0.92
N HIS A 122 -12.59 -2.35 2.02
CA HIS A 122 -12.44 -2.94 3.35
C HIS A 122 -13.69 -3.71 3.78
N LYS A 123 -14.88 -3.16 3.59
CA LYS A 123 -16.16 -3.85 3.87
C LYS A 123 -16.33 -5.13 3.05
N LEU A 124 -15.72 -5.18 1.86
CA LEU A 124 -15.67 -6.38 1.02
C LEU A 124 -14.54 -7.35 1.41
N GLY A 125 -13.77 -7.03 2.45
CA GLY A 125 -12.68 -7.86 2.94
C GLY A 125 -11.40 -7.81 2.09
N VAL A 126 -11.30 -6.87 1.14
CA VAL A 126 -10.16 -6.70 0.23
C VAL A 126 -9.12 -5.74 0.80
N ALA A 127 -9.53 -4.56 1.27
CA ALA A 127 -8.60 -3.66 1.95
C ALA A 127 -8.43 -4.08 3.42
N LYS A 128 -7.19 -4.03 3.90
CA LYS A 128 -6.80 -4.45 5.25
C LYS A 128 -6.00 -3.36 5.95
N SER A 129 -6.05 -3.36 7.27
CA SER A 129 -5.25 -2.43 8.10
C SER A 129 -4.47 -3.14 9.19
N VAL A 130 -3.43 -2.46 9.64
CA VAL A 130 -2.69 -2.77 10.86
C VAL A 130 -2.74 -1.54 11.74
N GLU A 131 -3.19 -1.68 12.96
CA GLU A 131 -3.28 -0.63 13.97
C GLU A 131 -2.17 -0.80 15.01
N VAL A 132 -1.56 0.31 15.42
CA VAL A 132 -0.55 0.38 16.47
C VAL A 132 -1.04 1.29 17.57
N TRP A 133 -1.18 0.72 18.77
CA TRP A 133 -1.75 1.37 19.93
C TRP A 133 -0.72 1.59 21.03
N LEU A 134 -0.79 2.73 21.69
CA LEU A 134 -0.04 3.06 22.89
C LEU A 134 -1.04 3.67 23.88
N ASP A 135 -1.15 3.09 25.09
CA ASP A 135 -2.08 3.55 26.12
C ASP A 135 -3.53 3.72 25.64
N ASN A 136 -4.00 2.77 24.82
CA ASN A 136 -5.29 2.75 24.11
C ASN A 136 -5.50 3.84 23.05
N GLU A 137 -4.47 4.63 22.73
CA GLU A 137 -4.49 5.62 21.66
C GLU A 137 -3.93 5.03 20.38
N LEU A 138 -4.57 5.29 19.24
CA LEU A 138 -4.09 4.89 17.92
C LEU A 138 -2.95 5.80 17.47
N VAL A 139 -1.70 5.32 17.61
CA VAL A 139 -0.50 6.13 17.40
C VAL A 139 0.26 5.83 16.11
N GLY A 140 -0.17 4.84 15.37
CA GLY A 140 0.41 4.48 14.08
C GLY A 140 -0.38 3.39 13.40
N GLY A 141 -0.08 3.15 12.15
CA GLY A 141 -0.74 2.11 11.37
C GLY A 141 -0.43 2.21 9.89
N LEU A 142 -0.95 1.26 9.17
CA LEU A 142 -0.90 1.21 7.71
C LEU A 142 -2.16 0.55 7.15
N TYR A 143 -2.44 0.77 5.89
CA TYR A 143 -3.44 0.01 5.16
C TYR A 143 -2.93 -0.39 3.78
N GLY A 144 -3.60 -1.37 3.18
CA GLY A 144 -3.28 -1.85 1.85
C GLY A 144 -4.35 -2.82 1.31
N ILE A 145 -4.08 -3.32 0.12
CA ILE A 145 -4.97 -4.23 -0.62
C ILE A 145 -4.41 -5.65 -0.55
N ASP A 146 -5.25 -6.56 -0.09
CA ASP A 146 -4.97 -7.99 -0.02
C ASP A 146 -5.43 -8.66 -1.33
N LEU A 147 -4.49 -8.86 -2.24
CA LEU A 147 -4.76 -9.55 -3.50
C LEU A 147 -4.57 -11.05 -3.32
N LYS A 148 -5.68 -11.78 -3.33
CA LYS A 148 -5.66 -13.24 -3.47
C LYS A 148 -5.63 -13.58 -4.95
N THR A 149 -4.43 -13.66 -5.52
CA THR A 149 -4.24 -14.13 -6.90
C THR A 149 -4.33 -15.67 -6.94
N GLN A 150 -4.51 -16.26 -8.14
CA GLN A 150 -4.65 -17.70 -8.27
C GLN A 150 -3.40 -18.49 -7.83
N ASN A 151 -2.21 -17.88 -7.92
CA ASN A 151 -0.95 -18.55 -7.66
C ASN A 151 -0.29 -18.15 -6.34
N ILE A 152 -0.10 -16.85 -6.11
CA ILE A 152 0.64 -16.33 -4.97
C ILE A 152 -0.06 -15.06 -4.44
N PRO A 153 -0.48 -15.03 -3.17
CA PRO A 153 -1.09 -13.82 -2.63
C PRO A 153 -0.06 -12.69 -2.52
N VAL A 154 -0.46 -11.51 -2.97
CA VAL A 154 0.31 -10.25 -2.91
C VAL A 154 -0.42 -9.27 -2.01
N PHE A 155 0.30 -8.56 -1.17
CA PHE A 155 -0.22 -7.44 -0.40
C PHE A 155 0.29 -6.13 -0.99
N CYS A 156 -0.60 -5.26 -1.45
CA CYS A 156 -0.22 -3.92 -1.94
C CYS A 156 -0.35 -2.92 -0.79
N GLY A 157 0.79 -2.46 -0.26
CA GLY A 157 0.83 -1.45 0.79
C GLY A 157 0.51 -0.07 0.21
N GLU A 158 -0.51 0.61 0.74
CA GLU A 158 -0.97 1.89 0.20
C GLU A 158 -0.37 3.09 0.94
N SER A 159 -0.53 3.11 2.24
CA SER A 159 -0.06 4.23 3.05
C SER A 159 0.12 3.84 4.50
N MET A 160 0.96 4.60 5.19
CA MET A 160 1.18 4.45 6.63
C MET A 160 1.29 5.82 7.31
N PHE A 161 1.00 5.85 8.61
CA PHE A 161 1.17 7.01 9.46
C PHE A 161 1.87 6.66 10.77
N SER A 162 2.44 7.67 11.43
CA SER A 162 3.14 7.51 12.71
C SER A 162 3.03 8.80 13.51
N LEU A 163 2.29 8.78 14.62
CA LEU A 163 2.19 9.92 15.55
C LEU A 163 3.31 9.87 16.59
N VAL A 164 3.85 8.69 16.87
CA VAL A 164 5.00 8.50 17.75
C VAL A 164 6.10 7.70 17.05
N SER A 165 7.35 7.97 17.44
CA SER A 165 8.52 7.32 16.83
C SER A 165 8.41 5.80 16.83
N ASN A 166 8.70 5.19 15.68
CA ASN A 166 8.72 3.75 15.42
C ASN A 166 7.34 3.07 15.30
N ALA A 167 6.21 3.77 15.44
CA ALA A 167 4.91 3.14 15.33
C ALA A 167 4.65 2.56 13.93
N SER A 168 4.91 3.33 12.84
CA SER A 168 4.76 2.82 11.46
C SER A 168 5.72 1.67 11.15
N LYS A 169 6.98 1.72 11.62
CA LYS A 169 7.92 0.60 11.49
C LYS A 169 7.40 -0.65 12.18
N THR A 170 6.80 -0.50 13.38
CA THR A 170 6.19 -1.61 14.10
C THR A 170 5.03 -2.20 13.29
N ALA A 171 4.12 -1.37 12.77
CA ALA A 171 3.03 -1.85 11.92
C ALA A 171 3.54 -2.68 10.74
N PHE A 172 4.55 -2.18 10.03
CA PHE A 172 5.10 -2.82 8.84
C PHE A 172 5.82 -4.15 9.17
N ILE A 173 6.58 -4.20 10.27
CA ILE A 173 7.24 -5.43 10.74
C ILE A 173 6.19 -6.49 11.11
N PHE A 174 5.14 -6.12 11.84
CA PHE A 174 4.08 -7.06 12.22
C PHE A 174 3.28 -7.54 11.01
N LEU A 175 3.01 -6.66 10.03
CA LEU A 175 2.42 -7.04 8.76
C LEU A 175 3.30 -8.07 8.04
N ALA A 176 4.59 -7.77 7.83
CA ALA A 176 5.50 -8.67 7.11
C ALA A 176 5.59 -10.05 7.79
N ASN A 177 5.75 -10.09 9.10
CA ASN A 177 5.78 -11.35 9.87
C ASN A 177 4.47 -12.16 9.77
N LYS A 178 3.31 -11.48 9.72
CA LYS A 178 2.02 -12.12 9.51
C LYS A 178 1.93 -12.69 8.10
N LEU A 179 2.26 -11.90 7.10
CA LEU A 179 2.19 -12.29 5.70
C LEU A 179 3.16 -13.43 5.37
N GLU A 180 4.37 -13.45 5.98
CA GLU A 180 5.30 -14.56 5.86
C GLU A 180 4.68 -15.88 6.34
N LYS A 181 4.03 -15.86 7.52
CA LYS A 181 3.35 -17.03 8.09
C LYS A 181 2.15 -17.50 7.23
N GLU A 182 1.53 -16.59 6.50
CA GLU A 182 0.42 -16.85 5.59
C GLU A 182 0.90 -17.16 4.16
N ASN A 183 2.22 -17.39 3.96
CA ASN A 183 2.86 -17.75 2.69
C ASN A 183 2.80 -16.67 1.59
N TYR A 184 2.57 -15.41 1.94
CA TYR A 184 2.75 -14.32 0.99
C TYR A 184 4.22 -14.21 0.60
N LYS A 185 4.47 -13.99 -0.69
CA LYS A 185 5.83 -13.85 -1.21
C LYS A 185 6.24 -12.40 -1.42
N LEU A 186 5.26 -11.50 -1.52
CA LEU A 186 5.50 -10.12 -1.90
C LEU A 186 4.60 -9.14 -1.13
N ILE A 187 5.21 -8.05 -0.66
CA ILE A 187 4.55 -6.79 -0.33
C ILE A 187 4.92 -5.80 -1.42
N ASP A 188 3.96 -5.38 -2.21
CA ASP A 188 4.11 -4.33 -3.21
C ASP A 188 4.14 -2.96 -2.53
N CYS A 189 5.23 -2.23 -2.68
CA CYS A 189 5.45 -0.91 -2.13
C CYS A 189 5.40 0.19 -3.21
N GLN A 190 5.02 -0.15 -4.43
CA GLN A 190 4.86 0.66 -5.64
C GLN A 190 6.15 1.35 -6.10
N VAL A 191 6.49 2.48 -5.49
CA VAL A 191 7.63 3.33 -5.90
C VAL A 191 8.70 3.38 -4.81
N TYR A 192 9.92 3.74 -5.20
CA TYR A 192 11.04 3.86 -4.27
C TYR A 192 10.71 4.75 -3.08
N ASN A 193 11.06 4.27 -1.90
CA ASN A 193 10.93 4.98 -0.65
C ASN A 193 12.08 4.62 0.30
N GLU A 194 12.86 5.62 0.71
CA GLU A 194 14.04 5.41 1.56
C GLU A 194 13.70 4.74 2.90
N HIS A 195 12.57 5.10 3.49
CA HIS A 195 12.09 4.50 4.74
C HIS A 195 11.86 2.98 4.58
N LEU A 196 11.18 2.56 3.50
CA LEU A 196 10.94 1.15 3.21
C LEU A 196 12.22 0.41 2.79
N SER A 197 13.13 1.08 2.06
CA SER A 197 14.45 0.56 1.74
C SER A 197 15.24 0.22 3.00
N SER A 198 15.17 1.07 4.03
CA SER A 198 15.80 0.81 5.34
C SER A 198 15.25 -0.42 6.06
N LEU A 199 14.04 -0.85 5.71
CA LEU A 199 13.36 -2.04 6.22
C LEU A 199 13.56 -3.28 5.33
N GLY A 200 14.34 -3.16 4.25
CA GLY A 200 14.71 -4.27 3.38
C GLY A 200 13.99 -4.30 2.03
N ALA A 201 13.08 -3.36 1.77
CA ALA A 201 12.46 -3.25 0.45
C ALA A 201 13.50 -2.88 -0.61
N ARG A 202 13.32 -3.38 -1.83
CA ARG A 202 14.17 -3.14 -2.99
C ARG A 202 13.36 -3.06 -4.28
N GLU A 203 13.94 -2.49 -5.30
CA GLU A 203 13.34 -2.44 -6.62
C GLU A 203 13.58 -3.75 -7.38
N ILE A 204 12.57 -4.16 -8.12
CA ILE A 204 12.61 -5.23 -9.11
C ILE A 204 12.00 -4.71 -10.42
N THR A 205 12.34 -5.32 -11.54
CA THR A 205 11.75 -4.92 -12.81
C THR A 205 10.27 -5.28 -12.89
N LYS A 206 9.49 -4.54 -13.71
CA LYS A 206 8.09 -4.83 -14.00
C LYS A 206 7.87 -6.30 -14.37
N THR A 207 8.71 -6.84 -15.26
CA THR A 207 8.64 -8.24 -15.69
C THR A 207 8.84 -9.23 -14.53
N GLN A 208 9.69 -8.91 -13.56
CA GLN A 208 9.86 -9.73 -12.36
C GLN A 208 8.63 -9.62 -11.44
N PHE A 209 8.08 -8.42 -11.27
CA PHE A 209 6.90 -8.17 -10.46
C PHE A 209 5.66 -8.88 -11.01
N GLU A 210 5.42 -8.79 -12.31
CA GLU A 210 4.26 -9.39 -12.98
C GLU A 210 4.18 -10.92 -12.79
N LYS A 211 5.31 -11.62 -12.61
CA LYS A 211 5.32 -13.07 -12.29
C LYS A 211 4.63 -13.42 -10.98
N TYR A 212 4.39 -12.44 -10.11
CA TYR A 212 3.65 -12.62 -8.85
C TYR A 212 2.15 -12.34 -9.01
N LEU A 213 1.74 -11.74 -10.13
CA LEU A 213 0.33 -11.40 -10.40
C LEU A 213 -0.37 -12.44 -11.28
N TYR A 214 0.40 -13.17 -12.11
CA TYR A 214 -0.14 -14.10 -13.12
C TYR A 214 0.34 -15.56 -12.98
#